data_f1e1bc9c7e4a1e4339c7bda7b0056b51
#
_entry.id   f1e1bc9c7e4a1e4339c7bda7b0056b51
#
_cell.length_a   1.000
_cell.length_b   1.000
_cell.length_c   1.000
_cell.angle_alpha   90.00
_cell.angle_beta   90.00
_cell.angle_gamma   90.00
#
_symmetry.space_group_name_H-M   'P 1'
#
loop_
_entity.id
_entity.type
_entity.pdbx_description
1 polymer ?
#
loop_
_entity_poly.entity_id
_entity_poly.type
_entity_poly.pdbx_seq_one_letter_code
_entity_poly.pdbx_strand_id
1 'polypeptide(L)'
;MRTNNMFKVAILTISDRGFKGEREDSSGPLITEMVKDLPGEVIHYKIIPDEKEQIIEALKICTDGLKADLILTTGGTGLSPRDVTPDATFEVIEKEVPGFSEAMRAESLKKTPHAMISRAIVGIRGSSLIVNLPGSPKSVKENLEVILPALPHALSKLKGDPSECAQE
;
A
#
# COMPACT_ATOMS: atom_id res chain seq x y z
N MET A 1 11.20 27.82 8.76
CA MET A 1 10.59 26.77 9.60
C MET A 1 10.24 25.60 8.71
N ARG A 2 10.92 24.47 8.87
CA ARG A 2 10.45 23.24 8.25
C ARG A 2 9.19 22.84 9.02
N THR A 3 8.02 23.04 8.45
CA THR A 3 6.81 22.41 8.95
C THR A 3 7.06 20.91 8.90
N ASN A 4 7.13 20.29 10.06
CA ASN A 4 7.26 18.84 10.21
C ASN A 4 5.92 18.24 9.73
N ASN A 5 5.74 18.19 8.41
CA ASN A 5 4.51 17.71 7.79
C ASN A 5 4.59 16.19 7.82
N MET A 6 4.13 15.60 8.93
CA MET A 6 4.02 14.15 9.04
C MET A 6 3.05 13.63 7.98
N PHE A 7 3.45 12.60 7.26
CA PHE A 7 2.58 11.93 6.30
C PHE A 7 1.48 11.14 7.03
N LYS A 8 0.28 11.23 6.53
CA LYS A 8 -0.87 10.46 7.02
C LYS A 8 -0.91 9.11 6.34
N VAL A 9 -0.80 8.04 7.10
CA VAL A 9 -0.78 6.67 6.58
C VAL A 9 -2.06 5.94 6.96
N ALA A 10 -2.72 5.32 5.99
CA ALA A 10 -3.83 4.39 6.20
C ALA A 10 -3.40 2.96 5.84
N ILE A 11 -3.84 1.99 6.61
CA ILE A 11 -3.55 0.57 6.41
C ILE A 11 -4.87 -0.20 6.29
N LEU A 12 -5.00 -0.99 5.23
CA LEU A 12 -6.15 -1.86 4.99
C LEU A 12 -5.69 -3.31 4.84
N THR A 13 -6.10 -4.16 5.76
CA THR A 13 -5.91 -5.61 5.63
C THR A 13 -7.12 -6.20 4.92
N ILE A 14 -6.87 -6.81 3.76
CA ILE A 14 -7.89 -7.43 2.94
C ILE A 14 -7.88 -8.93 3.23
N SER A 15 -8.89 -9.43 3.94
CA SER A 15 -8.95 -10.82 4.35
C SER A 15 -10.35 -11.21 4.82
N ASP A 16 -10.99 -12.15 4.13
CA ASP A 16 -12.27 -12.75 4.56
C ASP A 16 -12.16 -13.36 5.96
N ARG A 17 -11.10 -14.13 6.21
CA ARG A 17 -10.90 -14.82 7.48
C ARG A 17 -10.58 -13.86 8.62
N GLY A 18 -9.77 -12.83 8.32
CA GLY A 18 -9.47 -11.77 9.29
C GLY A 18 -10.73 -10.98 9.64
N PHE A 19 -11.53 -10.63 8.64
CA PHE A 19 -12.79 -9.90 8.83
C PHE A 19 -13.80 -10.66 9.68
N LYS A 20 -13.88 -12.00 9.51
CA LYS A 20 -14.76 -12.88 10.31
C LYS A 20 -14.21 -13.19 11.70
N GLY A 21 -13.01 -12.76 12.03
CA GLY A 21 -12.34 -13.10 13.29
C GLY A 21 -11.83 -14.54 13.38
N GLU A 22 -11.76 -15.26 12.26
CA GLU A 22 -11.28 -16.64 12.17
C GLU A 22 -9.74 -16.72 12.11
N ARG A 23 -9.09 -15.62 11.86
CA ARG A 23 -7.63 -15.50 11.76
C ARG A 23 -7.17 -14.15 12.31
N GLU A 24 -6.15 -14.19 13.15
CA GLU A 24 -5.48 -12.98 13.62
C GLU A 24 -4.74 -12.31 12.47
N ASP A 25 -4.86 -10.97 12.36
CA ASP A 25 -4.08 -10.19 11.42
C ASP A 25 -2.68 -9.93 11.97
N SER A 26 -1.67 -10.51 11.33
CA SER A 26 -0.27 -10.28 11.64
C SER A 26 0.43 -9.32 10.68
N SER A 27 -0.16 -9.09 9.51
CA SER A 27 0.42 -8.21 8.47
C SER A 27 0.16 -6.73 8.73
N GLY A 28 -1.06 -6.36 9.11
CA GLY A 28 -1.41 -4.98 9.46
C GLY A 28 -0.57 -4.41 10.60
N PRO A 29 -0.44 -5.09 11.74
CA PRO A 29 0.46 -4.68 12.83
C PRO A 29 1.93 -4.59 12.40
N LEU A 30 2.42 -5.51 11.56
CA LEU A 30 3.78 -5.45 11.02
C LEU A 30 4.00 -4.20 10.16
N ILE A 31 3.07 -3.87 9.28
CA ILE A 31 3.12 -2.64 8.46
C ILE A 31 3.13 -1.42 9.38
N THR A 32 2.27 -1.39 10.39
CA THR A 32 2.20 -0.30 11.38
C THR A 32 3.56 -0.08 12.06
N GLU A 33 4.28 -1.15 12.38
CA GLU A 33 5.62 -1.03 12.97
C GLU A 33 6.64 -0.51 11.96
N MET A 34 6.64 -1.03 10.74
CA MET A 34 7.62 -0.68 9.71
C MET A 34 7.49 0.77 9.23
N VAL A 35 6.27 1.31 9.16
CA VAL A 35 6.06 2.70 8.73
C VAL A 35 6.48 3.74 9.76
N LYS A 36 6.86 3.35 10.97
CA LYS A 36 7.49 4.26 11.95
C LYS A 36 8.82 4.82 11.47
N ASP A 37 9.47 4.17 10.52
CA ASP A 37 10.69 4.67 9.87
C ASP A 37 10.40 5.83 8.89
N LEU A 38 9.14 6.04 8.53
CA LEU A 38 8.71 7.19 7.73
C LEU A 38 8.43 8.40 8.64
N PRO A 39 8.61 9.63 8.14
CA PRO A 39 8.14 10.83 8.84
C PRO A 39 6.61 10.93 8.74
N GLY A 40 5.89 10.02 9.37
CA GLY A 40 4.45 9.86 9.24
C GLY A 40 3.78 9.25 10.47
N GLU A 41 2.46 9.28 10.46
CA GLU A 41 1.61 8.65 11.47
C GLU A 41 0.53 7.78 10.84
N VAL A 42 0.23 6.65 11.47
CA VAL A 42 -0.91 5.82 11.08
C VAL A 42 -2.18 6.42 11.65
N ILE A 43 -3.01 6.96 10.75
CA ILE A 43 -4.28 7.61 11.11
C ILE A 43 -5.49 6.67 10.97
N HIS A 44 -5.32 5.54 10.30
CA HIS A 44 -6.40 4.59 10.04
C HIS A 44 -5.86 3.18 9.84
N TYR A 45 -6.51 2.21 10.47
CA TYR A 45 -6.27 0.79 10.25
C TYR A 45 -7.60 0.05 10.28
N LYS A 46 -7.83 -0.79 9.27
CA LYS A 46 -9.08 -1.56 9.18
C LYS A 46 -8.84 -2.90 8.48
N ILE A 47 -9.55 -3.93 8.94
CA ILE A 47 -9.66 -5.23 8.25
C ILE A 47 -10.97 -5.23 7.48
N ILE A 48 -10.92 -5.57 6.20
CA ILE A 48 -12.09 -5.65 5.31
C ILE A 48 -12.10 -6.98 4.55
N PRO A 49 -13.27 -7.49 4.14
CA PRO A 49 -13.35 -8.73 3.39
C PRO A 49 -12.82 -8.58 1.96
N ASP A 50 -12.56 -9.71 1.31
CA ASP A 50 -12.16 -9.81 -0.10
C ASP A 50 -13.35 -9.54 -1.05
N GLU A 51 -14.01 -8.38 -0.87
CA GLU A 51 -15.15 -7.91 -1.68
C GLU A 51 -14.77 -6.62 -2.40
N LYS A 52 -14.80 -6.65 -3.73
CA LYS A 52 -14.31 -5.57 -4.60
C LYS A 52 -14.92 -4.20 -4.26
N GLU A 53 -16.24 -4.14 -4.11
CA GLU A 53 -16.96 -2.90 -3.83
C GLU A 53 -16.61 -2.33 -2.45
N GLN A 54 -16.41 -3.19 -1.45
CA GLN A 54 -16.01 -2.77 -0.11
C GLN A 54 -14.55 -2.27 -0.09
N ILE A 55 -13.67 -2.88 -0.90
CA ILE A 55 -12.28 -2.40 -1.05
C ILE A 55 -12.29 -1.04 -1.73
N ILE A 56 -13.06 -0.84 -2.80
CA ILE A 56 -13.21 0.45 -3.50
C ILE A 56 -13.69 1.53 -2.53
N GLU A 57 -14.73 1.25 -1.75
CA GLU A 57 -15.27 2.17 -0.77
C GLU A 57 -14.24 2.54 0.30
N ALA A 58 -13.55 1.55 0.86
CA ALA A 58 -12.51 1.77 1.86
C ALA A 58 -11.35 2.61 1.33
N LEU A 59 -10.90 2.36 0.09
CA LEU A 59 -9.86 3.15 -0.57
C LEU A 59 -10.30 4.61 -0.75
N LYS A 60 -11.54 4.85 -1.20
CA LYS A 60 -12.10 6.20 -1.36
C LYS A 60 -12.27 6.92 -0.01
N ILE A 61 -12.65 6.21 1.04
CA ILE A 61 -12.69 6.78 2.40
C ILE A 61 -11.30 7.25 2.81
N CYS A 62 -10.26 6.43 2.58
CA CYS A 62 -8.89 6.79 2.93
C CYS A 62 -8.35 7.98 2.11
N THR A 63 -8.62 8.00 0.80
CA THR A 63 -8.11 9.05 -0.10
C THR A 63 -8.93 10.33 -0.02
N ASP A 64 -10.24 10.24 -0.25
CA ASP A 64 -11.12 11.40 -0.42
C ASP A 64 -11.65 11.93 0.92
N GLY A 65 -11.91 11.02 1.86
CA GLY A 65 -12.45 11.36 3.18
C GLY A 65 -11.36 11.74 4.17
N LEU A 66 -10.45 10.81 4.49
CA LEU A 66 -9.41 11.01 5.51
C LEU A 66 -8.22 11.81 5.00
N LYS A 67 -8.10 11.97 3.67
CA LYS A 67 -6.95 12.65 3.03
C LYS A 67 -5.62 12.02 3.46
N ALA A 68 -5.57 10.69 3.50
CA ALA A 68 -4.33 9.97 3.75
C ALA A 68 -3.35 10.20 2.59
N ASP A 69 -2.08 10.41 2.92
CA ASP A 69 -1.03 10.60 1.91
C ASP A 69 -0.57 9.26 1.33
N LEU A 70 -0.54 8.21 2.16
CA LEU A 70 -0.15 6.87 1.80
C LEU A 70 -1.21 5.87 2.26
N ILE A 71 -1.69 5.04 1.37
CA ILE A 71 -2.57 3.92 1.68
C ILE A 71 -1.83 2.62 1.35
N LEU A 72 -1.61 1.79 2.35
CA LEU A 72 -0.99 0.47 2.22
C LEU A 72 -2.08 -0.59 2.38
N THR A 73 -2.34 -1.36 1.33
CA THR A 73 -3.19 -2.55 1.43
C THR A 73 -2.34 -3.80 1.58
N THR A 74 -2.82 -4.80 2.28
CA THR A 74 -2.16 -6.12 2.38
C THR A 74 -3.18 -7.21 2.17
N GLY A 75 -2.88 -8.19 1.31
CA GLY A 75 -3.74 -9.30 0.95
C GLY A 75 -4.50 -9.12 -0.37
N GLY A 76 -5.04 -10.22 -0.87
CA GLY A 76 -5.88 -10.25 -2.07
C GLY A 76 -5.17 -9.91 -3.38
N THR A 77 -3.86 -10.17 -3.51
CA THR A 77 -3.05 -9.79 -4.67
C THR A 77 -2.67 -10.93 -5.61
N GLY A 78 -3.10 -12.15 -5.33
CA GLY A 78 -2.75 -13.33 -6.12
C GLY A 78 -3.73 -13.65 -7.24
N LEU A 79 -3.84 -14.95 -7.56
CA LEU A 79 -4.64 -15.48 -8.67
C LEU A 79 -5.93 -16.17 -8.22
N SER A 80 -6.19 -16.24 -6.92
CA SER A 80 -7.45 -16.80 -6.41
C SER A 80 -8.64 -15.98 -6.92
N PRO A 81 -9.80 -16.61 -7.18
CA PRO A 81 -11.02 -15.87 -7.56
C PRO A 81 -11.44 -14.78 -6.55
N ARG A 82 -11.06 -14.94 -5.28
CA ARG A 82 -11.30 -13.95 -4.23
C ARG A 82 -10.23 -12.86 -4.14
N ASP A 83 -9.12 -12.99 -4.87
CA ASP A 83 -8.05 -11.98 -4.89
C ASP A 83 -8.43 -10.86 -5.86
N VAL A 84 -9.07 -9.82 -5.34
CA VAL A 84 -9.62 -8.69 -6.13
C VAL A 84 -9.05 -7.32 -5.72
N THR A 85 -8.04 -7.30 -4.85
CA THR A 85 -7.44 -6.04 -4.39
C THR A 85 -6.85 -5.21 -5.54
N PRO A 86 -6.07 -5.77 -6.48
CA PRO A 86 -5.56 -4.99 -7.60
C PRO A 86 -6.67 -4.47 -8.51
N ASP A 87 -7.71 -5.27 -8.74
CA ASP A 87 -8.85 -4.87 -9.58
C ASP A 87 -9.62 -3.70 -8.96
N ALA A 88 -9.87 -3.75 -7.65
CA ALA A 88 -10.48 -2.65 -6.91
C ALA A 88 -9.60 -1.39 -6.91
N THR A 89 -8.29 -1.56 -6.71
CA THR A 89 -7.33 -0.46 -6.72
C THR A 89 -7.28 0.21 -8.10
N PHE A 90 -7.28 -0.59 -9.17
CA PHE A 90 -7.26 -0.07 -10.54
C PHE A 90 -8.47 0.83 -10.86
N GLU A 91 -9.65 0.52 -10.33
CA GLU A 91 -10.84 1.36 -10.49
C GLU A 91 -10.79 2.68 -9.69
N VAL A 92 -9.95 2.75 -8.67
CA VAL A 92 -9.86 3.92 -7.78
C VAL A 92 -8.77 4.89 -8.23
N ILE A 93 -7.64 4.38 -8.74
CA ILE A 93 -6.51 5.21 -9.13
C ILE A 93 -6.78 6.01 -10.40
N GLU A 94 -6.18 7.18 -10.50
CA GLU A 94 -6.22 8.05 -11.68
C GLU A 94 -4.98 7.87 -12.56
N LYS A 95 -3.86 7.48 -11.94
CA LYS A 95 -2.57 7.22 -12.61
C LYS A 95 -1.90 6.03 -11.96
N GLU A 96 -1.32 5.16 -12.77
CA GLU A 96 -0.48 4.06 -12.29
C GLU A 96 0.96 4.55 -12.05
N VAL A 97 1.60 4.00 -11.02
CA VAL A 97 3.02 4.22 -10.70
C VAL A 97 3.73 2.86 -10.70
N PRO A 98 4.03 2.31 -11.90
CA PRO A 98 4.44 0.91 -12.03
C PRO A 98 5.79 0.58 -11.40
N GLY A 99 6.69 1.56 -11.28
CA GLY A 99 8.04 1.35 -10.75
C GLY A 99 8.09 0.74 -9.36
N PHE A 100 7.18 1.08 -8.47
CA PHE A 100 7.10 0.48 -7.13
C PHE A 100 6.76 -1.01 -7.19
N SER A 101 5.74 -1.39 -7.94
CA SER A 101 5.33 -2.79 -8.08
C SER A 101 6.35 -3.62 -8.85
N GLU A 102 7.01 -3.04 -9.84
CA GLU A 102 8.14 -3.65 -10.55
C GLU A 102 9.31 -3.94 -9.61
N ALA A 103 9.71 -2.97 -8.78
CA ALA A 103 10.80 -3.12 -7.82
C ALA A 103 10.49 -4.22 -6.78
N MET A 104 9.28 -4.23 -6.24
CA MET A 104 8.83 -5.26 -5.31
C MET A 104 8.88 -6.66 -5.93
N ARG A 105 8.35 -6.84 -7.15
CA ARG A 105 8.41 -8.13 -7.86
C ARG A 105 9.81 -8.54 -8.22
N ALA A 106 10.65 -7.63 -8.70
CA ALA A 106 12.03 -7.92 -9.06
C ALA A 106 12.83 -8.44 -7.87
N GLU A 107 12.68 -7.82 -6.70
CA GLU A 107 13.36 -8.28 -5.48
C GLU A 107 12.81 -9.61 -4.99
N SER A 108 11.50 -9.79 -5.03
CA SER A 108 10.86 -11.05 -4.62
C SER A 108 11.23 -12.22 -5.53
N LEU A 109 11.42 -11.98 -6.84
CA LEU A 109 11.86 -13.00 -7.82
C LEU A 109 13.25 -13.57 -7.51
N LYS A 110 14.11 -12.82 -6.84
CA LYS A 110 15.42 -13.33 -6.39
C LYS A 110 15.29 -14.43 -5.33
N LYS A 111 14.15 -14.47 -4.64
CA LYS A 111 13.87 -15.39 -3.54
C LYS A 111 12.96 -16.54 -3.93
N THR A 112 11.98 -16.29 -4.79
CA THR A 112 11.00 -17.28 -5.22
C THR A 112 10.39 -16.96 -6.59
N PRO A 113 10.22 -17.96 -7.48
CA PRO A 113 9.51 -17.78 -8.73
C PRO A 113 8.02 -17.48 -8.55
N HIS A 114 7.45 -17.77 -7.38
CA HIS A 114 6.03 -17.47 -7.07
C HIS A 114 5.72 -15.96 -7.03
N ALA A 115 6.73 -15.11 -6.97
CA ALA A 115 6.55 -13.67 -7.11
C ALA A 115 5.91 -13.26 -8.44
N MET A 116 6.02 -14.11 -9.50
CA MET A 116 5.38 -13.87 -10.81
C MET A 116 3.85 -13.81 -10.73
N ILE A 117 3.23 -14.43 -9.75
CA ILE A 117 1.76 -14.46 -9.62
C ILE A 117 1.19 -13.23 -8.92
N SER A 118 2.02 -12.38 -8.36
CA SER A 118 1.56 -11.12 -7.74
C SER A 118 1.05 -10.16 -8.80
N ARG A 119 -0.23 -9.78 -8.67
CA ARG A 119 -0.87 -8.75 -9.51
C ARG A 119 -0.91 -7.38 -8.83
N ALA A 120 -0.13 -7.21 -7.73
CA ALA A 120 -0.07 -5.94 -7.00
C ALA A 120 0.22 -4.76 -7.92
N ILE A 121 -0.52 -3.68 -7.73
CA ILE A 121 -0.34 -2.41 -8.43
C ILE A 121 -0.12 -1.28 -7.44
N VAL A 122 0.44 -0.19 -7.95
CA VAL A 122 0.62 1.06 -7.21
C VAL A 122 0.10 2.20 -8.06
N GLY A 123 -0.63 3.12 -7.47
CA GLY A 123 -1.19 4.24 -8.21
C GLY A 123 -1.54 5.44 -7.35
N ILE A 124 -1.93 6.50 -8.02
CA ILE A 124 -2.25 7.81 -7.43
C ILE A 124 -3.74 8.06 -7.56
N ARG A 125 -4.35 8.56 -6.47
CA ARG A 125 -5.65 9.21 -6.49
C ARG A 125 -5.56 10.55 -5.76
N GLY A 126 -5.81 11.64 -6.48
CA GLY A 126 -5.58 12.99 -5.95
C GLY A 126 -4.12 13.18 -5.52
N SER A 127 -3.90 13.45 -4.23
CA SER A 127 -2.57 13.56 -3.61
C SER A 127 -2.17 12.32 -2.80
N SER A 128 -2.89 11.22 -2.94
CA SER A 128 -2.66 9.97 -2.22
C SER A 128 -1.95 8.94 -3.08
N LEU A 129 -0.97 8.25 -2.52
CA LEU A 129 -0.34 7.06 -3.10
C LEU A 129 -0.98 5.81 -2.51
N ILE A 130 -1.47 4.92 -3.35
CA ILE A 130 -2.03 3.62 -2.96
C ILE A 130 -1.05 2.53 -3.37
N VAL A 131 -0.65 1.66 -2.44
CA VAL A 131 0.28 0.57 -2.65
C VAL A 131 -0.35 -0.75 -2.22
N ASN A 132 -0.44 -1.71 -3.14
CA ASN A 132 -0.82 -3.07 -2.79
C ASN A 132 0.41 -3.86 -2.31
N LEU A 133 0.30 -4.47 -1.13
CA LEU A 133 1.29 -5.39 -0.58
C LEU A 133 0.73 -6.82 -0.55
N PRO A 134 1.59 -7.85 -0.60
CA PRO A 134 1.16 -9.24 -0.47
C PRO A 134 0.56 -9.51 0.92
N GLY A 135 -0.08 -10.69 1.07
CA GLY A 135 -0.84 -11.00 2.29
C GLY A 135 -0.01 -11.58 3.43
N SER A 136 1.09 -12.29 3.15
CA SER A 136 1.89 -12.93 4.22
C SER A 136 2.81 -11.93 4.91
N PRO A 137 2.99 -12.02 6.24
CA PRO A 137 3.89 -11.10 6.96
C PRO A 137 5.32 -11.09 6.42
N LYS A 138 5.86 -12.25 6.05
CA LYS A 138 7.18 -12.35 5.44
C LYS A 138 7.28 -11.56 4.14
N SER A 139 6.32 -11.76 3.24
CA SER A 139 6.30 -11.07 1.94
C SER A 139 6.02 -9.57 2.11
N VAL A 140 5.19 -9.19 3.05
CA VAL A 140 4.96 -7.77 3.42
C VAL A 140 6.27 -7.11 3.80
N LYS A 141 7.01 -7.71 4.75
CA LYS A 141 8.30 -7.19 5.19
C LYS A 141 9.26 -7.00 4.02
N GLU A 142 9.46 -8.06 3.23
CA GLU A 142 10.39 -8.05 2.10
C GLU A 142 10.02 -7.00 1.04
N ASN A 143 8.73 -6.85 0.73
CA ASN A 143 8.28 -5.88 -0.27
C ASN A 143 8.30 -4.44 0.25
N LEU A 144 7.88 -4.22 1.49
CA LEU A 144 7.87 -2.89 2.07
C LEU A 144 9.29 -2.34 2.27
N GLU A 145 10.26 -3.17 2.68
CA GLU A 145 11.67 -2.80 2.79
C GLU A 145 12.23 -2.26 1.47
N VAL A 146 11.80 -2.79 0.33
CA VAL A 146 12.24 -2.34 -1.00
C VAL A 146 11.80 -0.90 -1.29
N ILE A 147 10.58 -0.55 -0.95
CA ILE A 147 9.96 0.72 -1.35
C ILE A 147 10.07 1.82 -0.29
N LEU A 148 10.25 1.46 0.98
CA LEU A 148 10.36 2.44 2.08
C LEU A 148 11.33 3.59 1.80
N PRO A 149 12.54 3.34 1.24
CA PRO A 149 13.49 4.44 0.97
C PRO A 149 12.99 5.47 -0.04
N ALA A 150 12.13 5.07 -0.99
CA ALA A 150 11.61 5.96 -2.04
C ALA A 150 10.32 6.68 -1.62
N LEU A 151 9.60 6.19 -0.62
CA LEU A 151 8.27 6.71 -0.23
C LEU A 151 8.32 8.18 0.21
N PRO A 152 9.26 8.65 1.06
CA PRO A 152 9.27 10.06 1.48
C PRO A 152 9.38 11.03 0.30
N HIS A 153 10.25 10.73 -0.65
CA HIS A 153 10.42 11.55 -1.84
C HIS A 153 9.16 11.52 -2.72
N ALA A 154 8.59 10.34 -2.97
CA ALA A 154 7.37 10.20 -3.76
C ALA A 154 6.19 10.98 -3.14
N LEU A 155 5.99 10.87 -1.84
CA LEU A 155 4.92 11.57 -1.13
C LEU A 155 5.12 13.09 -1.12
N SER A 156 6.36 13.56 -0.99
CA SER A 156 6.68 14.99 -1.11
C SER A 156 6.36 15.52 -2.50
N LYS A 157 6.70 14.76 -3.55
CA LYS A 157 6.36 15.11 -4.95
C LYS A 157 4.85 15.20 -5.17
N LEU A 158 4.08 14.28 -4.63
CA LEU A 158 2.61 14.32 -4.70
C LEU A 158 2.02 15.56 -4.00
N LYS A 159 2.70 16.09 -3.00
CA LYS A 159 2.32 17.33 -2.31
C LYS A 159 2.82 18.60 -3.01
N GLY A 160 3.44 18.48 -4.16
CA GLY A 160 3.89 19.63 -4.96
C GLY A 160 5.27 20.16 -4.59
N ASP A 161 6.14 19.35 -3.97
CA ASP A 161 7.52 19.72 -3.72
C ASP A 161 8.23 20.06 -5.04
N PRO A 162 8.76 21.31 -5.20
CA PRO A 162 9.39 21.77 -6.43
C PRO A 162 10.84 21.27 -6.61
N SER A 163 11.44 20.58 -5.62
CA SER A 163 12.83 20.11 -5.71
C SER A 163 13.04 19.18 -6.93
N GLU A 164 14.23 19.22 -7.53
CA GLU A 164 14.56 18.31 -8.64
C GLU A 164 14.85 16.90 -8.13
N CYS A 165 14.40 15.88 -8.90
CA CYS A 165 14.60 14.46 -8.54
C CYS A 165 16.05 13.98 -8.74
N ALA A 166 16.91 14.75 -9.40
CA ALA A 166 18.24 14.35 -9.87
C ALA A 166 19.42 14.90 -9.05
N GLN A 167 19.19 15.33 -7.81
CA GLN A 167 20.25 15.92 -6.96
C GLN A 167 20.75 14.96 -5.87
N GLU A 168 20.80 13.66 -6.14
CA GLU A 168 21.51 12.71 -5.26
C GLU A 168 22.56 11.95 -6.04
#